data_a0353694893a92b586c4ecb0a243b5a2
#
_entry.id   a0353694893a92b586c4ecb0a243b5a2
#
_cell.length_a   1.000
_cell.length_b   1.000
_cell.length_c   1.000
_cell.angle_alpha   90.00
_cell.angle_beta   90.00
_cell.angle_gamma   90.00
#
_symmetry.space_group_name_H-M   'P 1'
#
loop_
_entity.id
_entity.type
_entity.pdbx_description
1 polymer ?
#
loop_
_entity_poly.entity_id
_entity_poly.type
_entity_poly.pdbx_seq_one_letter_code
_entity_poly.pdbx_strand_id
1 'polypeptide(L)'
;AQTMGLVDWPLLLLFIGLFIVNHALAQSGLAAEAVAALQARGVVLSEPGTLLVLGVLLSNAVSNVPAVMLLLPHLGDAGAAGGTLLALASTFAGNLLLVGSIANLIVADLAAKAGVPFGWREHAAIGVPVTLLGLGVLWGWVRLLG
;
A
#
# COMPACT_ATOMS: atom_id res chain seq x y z
N ALA A 1 -25.68 24.53 2.44
CA ALA A 1 -25.38 24.39 0.99
C ALA A 1 -23.91 24.70 0.64
N GLN A 2 -23.22 25.57 1.39
CA GLN A 2 -21.82 25.95 1.12
C GLN A 2 -20.81 24.85 1.47
N THR A 3 -21.08 24.02 2.44
CA THR A 3 -20.18 22.92 2.86
C THR A 3 -20.09 21.75 1.85
N MET A 4 -21.11 21.56 1.03
CA MET A 4 -21.09 20.51 -0.01
C MET A 4 -20.14 20.80 -1.18
N GLY A 5 -19.81 22.09 -1.40
CA GLY A 5 -18.84 22.49 -2.41
C GLY A 5 -17.36 22.25 -2.02
N LEU A 6 -17.10 21.96 -0.73
CA LEU A 6 -15.75 21.62 -0.23
C LEU A 6 -15.45 20.11 -0.30
N VAL A 7 -16.47 19.31 -0.63
CA VAL A 7 -16.30 17.85 -0.74
C VAL A 7 -15.76 17.50 -2.12
N ASP A 8 -14.64 16.81 -2.15
CA ASP A 8 -14.09 16.23 -3.38
C ASP A 8 -14.87 14.95 -3.74
N TRP A 9 -15.99 15.14 -4.46
CA TRP A 9 -16.84 14.04 -4.90
C TRP A 9 -16.13 13.01 -5.78
N PRO A 10 -15.26 13.40 -6.75
CA PRO A 10 -14.46 12.48 -7.51
C PRO A 10 -13.61 11.57 -6.65
N LEU A 11 -12.97 12.12 -5.62
CA LEU A 11 -12.16 11.38 -4.67
C LEU A 11 -12.99 10.37 -3.86
N LEU A 12 -14.15 10.79 -3.36
CA LEU A 12 -15.07 9.89 -2.65
C LEU A 12 -15.57 8.74 -3.52
N LEU A 13 -15.94 9.02 -4.77
CA LEU A 13 -16.34 8.00 -5.73
C LEU A 13 -15.21 7.01 -6.04
N LEU A 14 -13.97 7.52 -6.15
CA LEU A 14 -12.79 6.68 -6.31
C LEU A 14 -12.63 5.70 -5.14
N PHE A 15 -12.74 6.19 -3.89
CA PHE A 15 -12.64 5.33 -2.70
C PHE A 15 -13.78 4.31 -2.62
N ILE A 16 -15.01 4.73 -2.89
CA ILE A 16 -16.16 3.80 -2.93
C ILE A 16 -15.92 2.71 -3.97
N GLY A 17 -15.50 3.08 -5.19
CA GLY A 17 -15.17 2.13 -6.24
C GLY A 17 -14.04 1.17 -5.83
N LEU A 18 -12.99 1.69 -5.20
CA LEU A 18 -11.88 0.90 -4.69
C LEU A 18 -12.34 -0.14 -3.65
N PHE A 19 -13.18 0.26 -2.70
CA PHE A 19 -13.71 -0.67 -1.69
C PHE A 19 -14.64 -1.72 -2.29
N ILE A 20 -15.47 -1.37 -3.28
CA ILE A 20 -16.33 -2.32 -4.00
C ILE A 20 -15.47 -3.36 -4.72
N VAL A 21 -14.46 -2.93 -5.49
CA VAL A 21 -13.56 -3.84 -6.22
C VAL A 21 -12.79 -4.74 -5.25
N ASN A 22 -12.30 -4.17 -4.16
CA ASN A 22 -11.57 -4.93 -3.13
C ASN A 22 -12.46 -5.97 -2.46
N HIS A 23 -13.70 -5.62 -2.13
CA HIS A 23 -14.69 -6.54 -1.59
C HIS A 23 -15.02 -7.66 -2.60
N ALA A 24 -15.24 -7.33 -3.86
CA ALA A 24 -15.50 -8.30 -4.92
C ALA A 24 -14.31 -9.26 -5.10
N LEU A 25 -13.07 -8.76 -5.06
CA LEU A 25 -11.87 -9.59 -5.12
C LEU A 25 -11.75 -10.52 -3.91
N ALA A 26 -12.06 -10.04 -2.70
CA ALA A 26 -12.08 -10.87 -1.50
C ALA A 26 -13.15 -11.98 -1.60
N GLN A 27 -14.35 -11.65 -2.11
CA GLN A 27 -15.44 -12.61 -2.29
C GLN A 27 -15.18 -13.63 -3.41
N SER A 28 -14.40 -13.26 -4.43
CA SER A 28 -14.07 -14.17 -5.55
C SER A 28 -13.19 -15.37 -5.15
N GLY A 29 -12.54 -15.31 -3.99
CA GLY A 29 -11.58 -16.31 -3.54
C GLY A 29 -10.20 -16.21 -4.21
N LEU A 30 -10.02 -15.39 -5.24
CA LEU A 30 -8.75 -15.26 -5.98
C LEU A 30 -7.59 -14.84 -5.08
N ALA A 31 -7.85 -13.99 -4.09
CA ALA A 31 -6.82 -13.61 -3.12
C ALA A 31 -6.37 -14.80 -2.27
N ALA A 32 -7.32 -15.62 -1.79
CA ALA A 32 -7.02 -16.83 -1.03
C ALA A 32 -6.28 -17.86 -1.88
N GLU A 33 -6.66 -18.06 -3.14
CA GLU A 33 -5.97 -18.94 -4.08
C GLU A 33 -4.54 -18.48 -4.34
N ALA A 34 -4.32 -17.17 -4.56
CA ALA A 34 -2.99 -16.61 -4.75
C ALA A 34 -2.11 -16.81 -3.51
N VAL A 35 -2.66 -16.59 -2.31
CA VAL A 35 -1.96 -16.83 -1.05
C VAL A 35 -1.64 -18.32 -0.89
N ALA A 36 -2.59 -19.22 -1.16
CA ALA A 36 -2.36 -20.67 -1.09
C ALA A 36 -1.26 -21.11 -2.09
N ALA A 37 -1.25 -20.55 -3.28
CA ALA A 37 -0.21 -20.83 -4.27
C ALA A 37 1.19 -20.35 -3.83
N LEU A 38 1.29 -19.23 -3.13
CA LEU A 38 2.53 -18.75 -2.53
C LEU A 38 2.99 -19.68 -1.40
N GLN A 39 2.07 -20.07 -0.52
CA GLN A 39 2.36 -21.00 0.59
C GLN A 39 2.80 -22.37 0.08
N ALA A 40 2.17 -22.89 -0.98
CA ALA A 40 2.59 -24.13 -1.62
C ALA A 40 4.02 -24.08 -2.19
N ARG A 41 4.55 -22.89 -2.46
CA ARG A 41 5.94 -22.66 -2.88
C ARG A 41 6.90 -22.38 -1.71
N GLY A 42 6.44 -22.56 -0.47
CA GLY A 42 7.23 -22.37 0.73
C GLY A 42 7.28 -20.92 1.23
N VAL A 43 6.43 -20.03 0.70
CA VAL A 43 6.33 -18.64 1.18
C VAL A 43 5.54 -18.62 2.48
N VAL A 44 6.19 -18.20 3.58
CA VAL A 44 5.58 -18.14 4.91
C VAL A 44 5.14 -16.70 5.19
N LEU A 45 3.81 -16.45 5.17
CA LEU A 45 3.26 -15.10 5.35
C LEU A 45 3.43 -14.53 6.76
N SER A 46 3.61 -15.39 7.77
CA SER A 46 3.91 -14.94 9.14
C SER A 46 5.35 -14.47 9.32
N GLU A 47 6.23 -14.71 8.34
CA GLU A 47 7.61 -14.25 8.40
C GLU A 47 7.70 -12.74 8.09
N PRO A 48 8.35 -11.95 8.96
CA PRO A 48 8.44 -10.50 8.78
C PRO A 48 9.07 -10.06 7.45
N GLY A 49 10.09 -10.78 6.96
CA GLY A 49 10.73 -10.49 5.68
C GLY A 49 9.77 -10.68 4.50
N THR A 50 8.99 -11.75 4.54
CA THR A 50 7.97 -12.04 3.54
C THR A 50 6.88 -10.97 3.53
N LEU A 51 6.37 -10.57 4.70
CA LEU A 51 5.36 -9.52 4.82
C LEU A 51 5.85 -8.18 4.28
N LEU A 52 7.11 -7.83 4.58
CA LEU A 52 7.72 -6.61 4.09
C LEU A 52 7.78 -6.61 2.56
N VAL A 53 8.31 -7.68 1.96
CA VAL A 53 8.45 -7.78 0.50
C VAL A 53 7.09 -7.78 -0.18
N LEU A 54 6.15 -8.60 0.28
CA LEU A 54 4.81 -8.68 -0.30
C LEU A 54 4.04 -7.37 -0.10
N GLY A 55 4.16 -6.73 1.07
CA GLY A 55 3.58 -5.43 1.35
C GLY A 55 4.07 -4.37 0.37
N VAL A 56 5.37 -4.32 0.10
CA VAL A 56 5.98 -3.39 -0.86
C VAL A 56 5.48 -3.67 -2.29
N LEU A 57 5.53 -4.93 -2.73
CA LEU A 57 5.15 -5.29 -4.11
C LEU A 57 3.66 -5.02 -4.36
N LEU A 58 2.78 -5.50 -3.47
CA LEU A 58 1.35 -5.32 -3.62
C LEU A 58 0.93 -3.87 -3.47
N SER A 59 1.52 -3.12 -2.54
CA SER A 59 1.22 -1.69 -2.37
C SER A 59 1.45 -0.90 -3.66
N ASN A 60 2.51 -1.21 -4.40
CA ASN A 60 2.80 -0.56 -5.67
C ASN A 60 1.95 -1.09 -6.85
N ALA A 61 1.40 -2.30 -6.73
CA ALA A 61 0.55 -2.89 -7.76
C ALA A 61 -0.92 -2.46 -7.63
N VAL A 62 -1.45 -2.44 -6.39
CA VAL A 62 -2.90 -2.22 -6.14
C VAL A 62 -3.19 -1.06 -5.17
N SER A 63 -2.17 -0.27 -4.80
CA SER A 63 -2.20 0.76 -3.75
C SER A 63 -2.13 0.18 -2.33
N ASN A 64 -1.69 1.02 -1.36
CA ASN A 64 -1.37 0.61 0.00
C ASN A 64 -2.57 0.01 0.77
N VAL A 65 -3.74 0.67 0.73
CA VAL A 65 -4.92 0.20 1.47
C VAL A 65 -5.42 -1.15 0.96
N PRO A 66 -5.65 -1.36 -0.35
CA PRO A 66 -6.00 -2.67 -0.89
C PRO A 66 -4.96 -3.75 -0.58
N ALA A 67 -3.66 -3.46 -0.66
CA ALA A 67 -2.61 -4.42 -0.35
C ALA A 67 -2.72 -4.94 1.08
N VAL A 68 -2.94 -4.04 2.05
CA VAL A 68 -3.16 -4.42 3.45
C VAL A 68 -4.44 -5.24 3.61
N MET A 69 -5.55 -4.80 3.01
CA MET A 69 -6.83 -5.50 3.12
C MET A 69 -6.78 -6.93 2.53
N LEU A 70 -6.00 -7.14 1.47
CA LEU A 70 -5.83 -8.45 0.85
C LEU A 70 -4.98 -9.40 1.71
N LEU A 71 -3.91 -8.91 2.34
CA LEU A 71 -2.99 -9.77 3.10
C LEU A 71 -3.41 -9.96 4.56
N LEU A 72 -4.06 -8.96 5.16
CA LEU A 72 -4.41 -8.97 6.59
C LEU A 72 -5.15 -10.23 7.06
N PRO A 73 -6.14 -10.77 6.32
CA PRO A 73 -6.84 -12.00 6.73
C PRO A 73 -5.96 -13.26 6.72
N HIS A 74 -4.78 -13.21 6.09
CA HIS A 74 -3.91 -14.36 5.86
C HIS A 74 -2.62 -14.34 6.69
N LEU A 75 -2.50 -13.43 7.65
CA LEU A 75 -1.29 -13.26 8.46
C LEU A 75 -1.03 -14.42 9.45
N GLY A 76 -2.06 -15.22 9.76
CA GLY A 76 -1.92 -16.35 10.69
C GLY A 76 -1.34 -15.93 12.05
N ASP A 77 -0.28 -16.60 12.46
CA ASP A 77 0.38 -16.40 13.78
C ASP A 77 1.12 -15.04 13.90
N ALA A 78 1.33 -14.32 12.80
CA ALA A 78 1.95 -12.99 12.87
C ALA A 78 1.07 -11.95 13.61
N GLY A 79 -0.25 -12.18 13.66
CA GLY A 79 -1.18 -11.41 14.49
C GLY A 79 -1.08 -9.90 14.33
N ALA A 80 -1.21 -9.18 15.44
CA ALA A 80 -1.17 -7.71 15.47
C ALA A 80 0.19 -7.14 15.04
N ALA A 81 1.29 -7.80 15.38
CA ALA A 81 2.64 -7.37 14.99
C ALA A 81 2.84 -7.45 13.47
N GLY A 82 2.38 -8.55 12.84
CA GLY A 82 2.39 -8.70 11.38
C GLY A 82 1.51 -7.67 10.69
N GLY A 83 0.33 -7.38 11.25
CA GLY A 83 -0.55 -6.33 10.75
C GLY A 83 0.09 -4.95 10.78
N THR A 84 0.77 -4.62 11.89
CA THR A 84 1.50 -3.35 12.03
C THR A 84 2.65 -3.26 11.02
N LEU A 85 3.44 -4.33 10.90
CA LEU A 85 4.54 -4.39 9.92
C LEU A 85 4.04 -4.19 8.49
N LEU A 86 2.97 -4.90 8.12
CA LEU A 86 2.35 -4.79 6.81
C LEU A 86 1.83 -3.38 6.52
N ALA A 87 1.16 -2.76 7.48
CA ALA A 87 0.65 -1.39 7.36
C ALA A 87 1.78 -0.38 7.15
N LEU A 88 2.87 -0.48 7.94
CA LEU A 88 4.04 0.39 7.80
C LEU A 88 4.77 0.15 6.49
N ALA A 89 5.02 -1.12 6.13
CA ALA A 89 5.70 -1.47 4.89
C ALA A 89 4.94 -0.96 3.66
N SER A 90 3.61 -1.17 3.62
CA SER A 90 2.77 -0.70 2.52
C SER A 90 2.72 0.83 2.43
N THR A 91 2.70 1.52 3.58
CA THR A 91 2.69 2.98 3.64
C THR A 91 4.01 3.57 3.12
N PHE A 92 5.16 3.05 3.57
CA PHE A 92 6.46 3.49 3.05
C PHE A 92 6.60 3.16 1.56
N ALA A 93 6.18 1.97 1.14
CA ALA A 93 6.21 1.54 -0.25
C ALA A 93 5.36 2.42 -1.18
N GLY A 94 4.28 3.00 -0.67
CA GLY A 94 3.43 3.93 -1.42
C GLY A 94 4.17 5.17 -1.96
N ASN A 95 5.33 5.50 -1.38
CA ASN A 95 6.17 6.59 -1.86
C ASN A 95 7.16 6.15 -2.97
N LEU A 96 7.27 4.86 -3.27
CA LEU A 96 8.23 4.36 -4.27
C LEU A 96 7.83 4.81 -5.68
N LEU A 97 6.57 4.60 -6.03
CA LEU A 97 6.01 5.01 -7.32
C LEU A 97 4.95 6.09 -7.12
N LEU A 98 4.87 7.02 -8.07
CA LEU A 98 3.84 8.06 -8.05
C LEU A 98 2.43 7.47 -7.97
N VAL A 99 2.19 6.39 -8.70
CA VAL A 99 0.91 5.65 -8.70
C VAL A 99 0.74 4.71 -7.51
N GLY A 100 1.77 4.52 -6.69
CA GLY A 100 1.74 3.63 -5.53
C GLY A 100 0.82 4.12 -4.40
N SER A 101 0.41 5.39 -4.44
CA SER A 101 -0.53 5.96 -3.48
C SER A 101 -1.46 6.97 -4.13
N ILE A 102 -2.75 6.90 -3.81
CA ILE A 102 -3.75 7.88 -4.25
C ILE A 102 -3.38 9.29 -3.79
N ALA A 103 -2.81 9.43 -2.59
CA ALA A 103 -2.36 10.72 -2.07
C ALA A 103 -1.30 11.36 -2.99
N ASN A 104 -0.37 10.59 -3.53
CA ASN A 104 0.64 11.09 -4.46
C ASN A 104 0.01 11.60 -5.76
N LEU A 105 -1.00 10.89 -6.27
CA LEU A 105 -1.73 11.31 -7.47
C LEU A 105 -2.50 12.61 -7.23
N ILE A 106 -3.11 12.79 -6.07
CA ILE A 106 -3.79 14.03 -5.68
C ILE A 106 -2.78 15.19 -5.62
N VAL A 107 -1.64 14.98 -4.99
CA VAL A 107 -0.59 16.00 -4.92
C VAL A 107 -0.08 16.37 -6.31
N ALA A 108 0.15 15.38 -7.18
CA ALA A 108 0.58 15.61 -8.55
C ALA A 108 -0.46 16.41 -9.36
N ASP A 109 -1.76 16.09 -9.22
CA ASP A 109 -2.85 16.81 -9.88
C ASP A 109 -2.94 18.26 -9.37
N LEU A 110 -2.84 18.48 -8.07
CA LEU A 110 -2.84 19.81 -7.47
C LEU A 110 -1.62 20.64 -7.90
N ALA A 111 -0.44 20.03 -7.96
CA ALA A 111 0.78 20.69 -8.45
C ALA A 111 0.62 21.11 -9.92
N ALA A 112 0.08 20.21 -10.77
CA ALA A 112 -0.18 20.51 -12.17
C ALA A 112 -1.16 21.68 -12.33
N LYS A 113 -2.24 21.71 -11.54
CA LYS A 113 -3.21 22.82 -11.51
C LYS A 113 -2.58 24.15 -11.04
N ALA A 114 -1.58 24.08 -10.17
CA ALA A 114 -0.81 25.23 -9.71
C ALA A 114 0.32 25.66 -10.68
N GLY A 115 0.48 24.97 -11.81
CA GLY A 115 1.54 25.24 -12.79
C GLY A 115 2.94 24.79 -12.33
N VAL A 116 3.01 23.92 -11.32
CA VAL A 116 4.27 23.35 -10.82
C VAL A 116 4.53 22.01 -11.53
N PRO A 117 5.64 21.87 -12.27
CA PRO A 117 5.98 20.60 -12.91
C PRO A 117 6.33 19.57 -11.83
N PHE A 118 5.48 18.54 -11.71
CA PHE A 118 5.67 17.44 -10.77
C PHE A 118 5.32 16.13 -11.46
N GLY A 119 6.36 15.43 -11.89
CA GLY A 119 6.22 14.18 -12.61
C GLY A 119 6.83 13.00 -11.84
N TRP A 120 6.88 11.87 -12.50
CA TRP A 120 7.41 10.63 -11.92
C TRP A 120 8.90 10.71 -11.54
N ARG A 121 9.70 11.54 -12.26
CA ARG A 121 11.13 11.71 -12.00
C ARG A 121 11.37 12.51 -10.72
N GLU A 122 10.67 13.61 -10.58
CA GLU A 122 10.72 14.47 -9.38
C GLU A 122 10.25 13.68 -8.15
N HIS A 123 9.16 12.92 -8.31
CA HIS A 123 8.67 12.04 -7.26
C HIS A 123 9.70 10.97 -6.90
N ALA A 124 10.25 10.24 -7.88
CA ALA A 124 11.19 9.15 -7.64
C ALA A 124 12.49 9.62 -6.99
N ALA A 125 12.98 10.82 -7.34
CA ALA A 125 14.20 11.39 -6.76
C ALA A 125 14.12 11.55 -5.24
N ILE A 126 12.91 11.78 -4.70
CA ILE A 126 12.65 11.91 -3.27
C ILE A 126 12.04 10.63 -2.70
N GLY A 127 11.06 10.06 -3.39
CA GLY A 127 10.30 8.91 -2.94
C GLY A 127 11.13 7.65 -2.78
N VAL A 128 12.05 7.38 -3.71
CA VAL A 128 12.91 6.18 -3.63
C VAL A 128 13.84 6.22 -2.42
N PRO A 129 14.64 7.29 -2.17
CA PRO A 129 15.47 7.37 -0.97
C PRO A 129 14.65 7.29 0.33
N VAL A 130 13.53 8.01 0.40
CA VAL A 130 12.65 8.00 1.58
C VAL A 130 12.09 6.60 1.84
N THR A 131 11.63 5.91 0.79
CA THR A 131 11.14 4.54 0.91
C THR A 131 12.22 3.59 1.40
N LEU A 132 13.41 3.63 0.80
CA LEU A 132 14.51 2.75 1.18
C LEU A 132 14.96 2.99 2.61
N LEU A 133 15.07 4.24 3.03
CA LEU A 133 15.41 4.59 4.42
C LEU A 133 14.31 4.14 5.39
N GLY A 134 13.05 4.41 5.07
CA GLY A 134 11.91 4.01 5.90
C GLY A 134 11.81 2.49 6.07
N LEU A 135 11.95 1.74 4.97
CA LEU A 135 11.96 0.28 5.00
C LEU A 135 13.19 -0.27 5.72
N GLY A 136 14.35 0.38 5.57
CA GLY A 136 15.58 0.03 6.28
C GLY A 136 15.43 0.19 7.79
N VAL A 137 14.87 1.30 8.25
CA VAL A 137 14.57 1.55 9.67
C VAL A 137 13.55 0.52 10.19
N LEU A 138 12.47 0.27 9.42
CA LEU A 138 11.46 -0.71 9.78
C LEU A 138 12.05 -2.12 9.91
N TRP A 139 12.89 -2.51 8.96
CA TRP A 139 13.58 -3.80 9.00
C TRP A 139 14.54 -3.91 10.18
N GLY A 140 15.32 -2.86 10.46
CA GLY A 140 16.18 -2.78 11.63
C GLY A 140 15.39 -2.92 12.93
N TRP A 141 14.27 -2.23 13.04
CA TRP A 141 13.35 -2.34 14.17
C TRP A 141 12.88 -3.78 14.41
N VAL A 142 12.39 -4.44 13.35
CA VAL A 142 11.91 -5.83 13.43
C VAL A 142 13.03 -6.79 13.84
N ARG A 143 14.27 -6.56 13.41
CA ARG A 143 15.42 -7.41 13.77
C ARG A 143 15.94 -7.21 15.18
N LEU A 144 15.74 -6.02 15.76
CA LEU A 144 16.24 -5.68 17.09
C LEU A 144 15.23 -5.95 18.20
N LEU A 145 13.94 -5.87 17.93
CA LEU A 145 12.87 -5.88 18.92
C LEU A 145 11.81 -6.98 18.67
N GLY A 146 11.86 -7.67 17.56
CA GLY A 146 11.09 -8.87 17.20
C GLY A 146 11.98 -10.09 17.27
#